data_5342aadfc0a0586606c087dbc8cce834
#
_entry.id   5342aadfc0a0586606c087dbc8cce834
#
_cell.length_a   1.000
_cell.length_b   1.000
_cell.length_c   1.000
_cell.angle_alpha   90.00
_cell.angle_beta   90.00
_cell.angle_gamma   90.00
#
_symmetry.space_group_name_H-M   'P 1'
#
loop_
_entity.id
_entity.type
_entity.pdbx_description
1 polymer ?
#
loop_
_entity_poly.entity_id
_entity_poly.type
_entity_poly.pdbx_seq_one_letter_code
_entity_poly.pdbx_strand_id
1 'polypeptide(L)'
;MSFFRWVVVLGLLLIGCSIAVYWHAPEYPELEQIDLTVLDEEPDGACTVRWTDPFGDTEREAPYLCDADRDPVLKAPEYRPGTNLGWDTGFVVAEGENKGELYTPELDETGGRWVDASDLLVTAGVLVTFVGVVGGTVQSLYGLSGLDARTVRRAERLRDMAAQVARDHERAVDAVRDAWTPLHEERVRKVLEGIPVGRLRWSAGPLVPVAELPRHGIRSVQDVLDAGAWGITEAAGLGQRAAEKVWEAARRKSDAVAEDTWVRLDTDATDPGTAKLLTALRVLVEAGPEARSAAEEGRRLADVLDRRLAAAAPASGWRLMLDTDRDGRLEARAAMARLREVLAEAERAGLRQRFAQASVDLLRGPDADPLALSARVDLASRPDAYQKQLWHITRTRLAESAALTR
;
A
#
# COMPACT_ATOMS: atom_id res chain seq x y z
N MET A 1 -12.47 -2.96 -24.56
CA MET A 1 -13.73 -2.50 -25.21
C MET A 1 -14.75 -3.62 -25.43
N SER A 2 -14.37 -4.87 -25.67
CA SER A 2 -15.32 -5.95 -25.97
C SER A 2 -16.24 -6.34 -24.82
N PHE A 3 -15.74 -6.41 -23.56
CA PHE A 3 -16.52 -6.89 -22.43
C PHE A 3 -17.79 -6.07 -22.14
N PHE A 4 -17.69 -4.74 -22.03
CA PHE A 4 -18.86 -3.90 -21.74
C PHE A 4 -19.89 -3.88 -22.86
N ARG A 5 -19.46 -4.05 -24.14
CA ARG A 5 -20.39 -4.23 -25.26
C ARG A 5 -21.21 -5.51 -25.09
N TRP A 6 -20.59 -6.61 -24.68
CA TRP A 6 -21.29 -7.86 -24.39
C TRP A 6 -22.26 -7.72 -23.21
N VAL A 7 -21.91 -6.94 -22.18
CA VAL A 7 -22.81 -6.65 -21.05
C VAL A 7 -24.04 -5.88 -21.50
N VAL A 8 -23.89 -4.87 -22.37
CA VAL A 8 -25.04 -4.15 -22.96
C VAL A 8 -25.91 -5.09 -23.81
N VAL A 9 -25.31 -5.92 -24.67
CA VAL A 9 -26.04 -6.89 -25.49
C VAL A 9 -26.81 -7.88 -24.61
N LEU A 10 -26.19 -8.35 -23.52
CA LEU A 10 -26.87 -9.24 -22.57
C LEU A 10 -28.05 -8.55 -21.89
N GLY A 11 -27.91 -7.29 -21.45
CA GLY A 11 -29.00 -6.53 -20.87
C GLY A 11 -30.16 -6.31 -21.84
N LEU A 12 -29.88 -5.98 -23.10
CA LEU A 12 -30.90 -5.86 -24.15
C LEU A 12 -31.58 -7.19 -24.47
N LEU A 13 -30.84 -8.30 -24.44
CA LEU A 13 -31.40 -9.64 -24.59
C LEU A 13 -32.36 -9.99 -23.47
N LEU A 14 -32.04 -9.66 -22.21
CA LEU A 14 -32.92 -9.88 -21.08
C LEU A 14 -34.21 -9.07 -21.19
N ILE A 15 -34.13 -7.81 -21.64
CA ILE A 15 -35.33 -6.99 -21.91
C ILE A 15 -36.17 -7.60 -23.05
N GLY A 16 -35.54 -8.06 -24.13
CA GLY A 16 -36.23 -8.74 -25.22
C GLY A 16 -36.93 -10.05 -24.78
N CYS A 17 -36.26 -10.83 -23.94
CA CYS A 17 -36.86 -12.03 -23.33
C CYS A 17 -38.05 -11.69 -22.42
N SER A 18 -37.96 -10.60 -21.62
CA SER A 18 -39.08 -10.15 -20.80
C SER A 18 -40.31 -9.82 -21.64
N ILE A 19 -40.16 -9.11 -22.76
CA ILE A 19 -41.27 -8.79 -23.69
C ILE A 19 -41.87 -10.08 -24.25
N ALA A 20 -41.02 -11.03 -24.65
CA ALA A 20 -41.50 -12.31 -25.16
C ALA A 20 -42.27 -13.12 -24.10
N VAL A 21 -41.80 -13.13 -22.86
CA VAL A 21 -42.47 -13.78 -21.73
C VAL A 21 -43.82 -13.11 -21.46
N TYR A 22 -43.85 -11.78 -21.46
CA TYR A 22 -45.10 -11.02 -21.27
C TYR A 22 -46.16 -11.30 -22.34
N TRP A 23 -45.75 -11.41 -23.61
CA TRP A 23 -46.66 -11.70 -24.72
C TRP A 23 -47.17 -13.17 -24.72
N HIS A 24 -46.51 -14.07 -24.04
CA HIS A 24 -46.94 -15.44 -23.86
C HIS A 24 -47.66 -15.69 -22.53
N ALA A 25 -47.79 -14.65 -21.69
CA ALA A 25 -48.56 -14.75 -20.47
C ALA A 25 -50.03 -15.01 -20.84
N PRO A 26 -50.70 -15.95 -20.16
CA PRO A 26 -52.12 -16.18 -20.38
C PRO A 26 -52.92 -14.89 -20.10
N GLU A 27 -53.90 -14.62 -20.98
CA GLU A 27 -54.80 -13.48 -20.79
C GLU A 27 -55.57 -13.69 -19.48
N TYR A 28 -55.74 -12.61 -18.68
CA TYR A 28 -56.56 -12.65 -17.47
C TYR A 28 -57.98 -12.99 -17.89
N PRO A 29 -58.66 -13.90 -17.16
CA PRO A 29 -60.06 -14.19 -17.42
C PRO A 29 -60.91 -12.92 -17.19
N GLU A 30 -61.96 -12.74 -17.97
CA GLU A 30 -62.96 -11.71 -17.69
C GLU A 30 -63.57 -12.00 -16.33
N LEU A 31 -63.61 -10.97 -15.46
CA LEU A 31 -64.05 -11.07 -14.09
C LEU A 31 -65.32 -10.24 -13.89
N GLU A 32 -66.33 -10.81 -13.24
CA GLU A 32 -67.55 -10.11 -12.81
C GLU A 32 -67.54 -9.95 -11.28
N GLN A 33 -67.80 -8.72 -10.84
CA GLN A 33 -67.83 -8.40 -9.41
C GLN A 33 -69.11 -8.89 -8.81
N ILE A 34 -68.99 -9.56 -7.67
CA ILE A 34 -70.14 -10.10 -6.94
C ILE A 34 -70.02 -9.75 -5.46
N ASP A 35 -71.19 -9.77 -4.76
CA ASP A 35 -71.25 -9.63 -3.31
C ASP A 35 -71.04 -11.01 -2.67
N LEU A 36 -70.13 -11.09 -1.72
CA LEU A 36 -69.83 -12.28 -0.93
C LEU A 36 -70.47 -12.15 0.45
N THR A 37 -71.09 -13.21 0.91
CA THR A 37 -71.57 -13.32 2.33
C THR A 37 -70.51 -14.13 3.07
N VAL A 38 -69.83 -13.52 4.04
CA VAL A 38 -68.85 -14.22 4.89
C VAL A 38 -69.63 -15.05 5.93
N LEU A 39 -69.38 -16.34 5.91
CA LEU A 39 -70.07 -17.30 6.84
C LEU A 39 -69.20 -17.53 8.08
N ASP A 40 -67.85 -17.60 7.90
CA ASP A 40 -66.91 -17.81 8.99
C ASP A 40 -65.61 -17.14 8.62
N GLU A 41 -64.90 -16.54 9.57
CA GLU A 41 -63.63 -15.87 9.37
C GLU A 41 -62.67 -16.23 10.50
N GLU A 42 -61.47 -16.71 10.13
CA GLU A 42 -60.40 -17.00 11.05
C GLU A 42 -59.55 -15.75 11.31
N PRO A 43 -58.80 -15.68 12.43
CA PRO A 43 -58.01 -14.49 12.76
C PRO A 43 -56.87 -14.19 11.77
N ASP A 44 -56.49 -15.11 10.91
CA ASP A 44 -55.51 -14.98 9.87
C ASP A 44 -56.04 -14.45 8.52
N GLY A 45 -57.39 -14.18 8.47
CA GLY A 45 -58.07 -13.69 7.27
C GLY A 45 -58.61 -14.80 6.39
N ALA A 46 -58.35 -16.06 6.69
CA ALA A 46 -59.02 -17.16 6.01
C ALA A 46 -60.51 -17.12 6.32
N CYS A 47 -61.35 -17.19 5.31
CA CYS A 47 -62.80 -17.12 5.49
C CYS A 47 -63.50 -18.10 4.56
N THR A 48 -64.73 -18.47 4.94
CA THR A 48 -65.67 -19.22 4.09
C THR A 48 -66.74 -18.25 3.63
N VAL A 49 -66.90 -18.13 2.31
CA VAL A 49 -67.83 -17.19 1.70
C VAL A 49 -68.89 -17.94 0.90
N ARG A 50 -70.10 -17.32 0.85
CA ARG A 50 -71.19 -17.76 0.03
C ARG A 50 -71.56 -16.67 -0.98
N TRP A 51 -71.81 -17.04 -2.22
CA TRP A 51 -72.31 -16.11 -3.23
C TRP A 51 -73.36 -16.78 -4.13
N THR A 52 -74.12 -15.96 -4.80
CA THR A 52 -75.05 -16.43 -5.85
C THR A 52 -74.31 -16.34 -7.16
N ASP A 53 -74.16 -17.44 -7.91
CA ASP A 53 -73.55 -17.49 -9.21
C ASP A 53 -74.37 -16.60 -10.18
N PRO A 54 -73.79 -15.51 -10.73
CA PRO A 54 -74.56 -14.60 -11.60
C PRO A 54 -74.97 -15.24 -12.93
N PHE A 55 -74.40 -16.39 -13.28
CA PHE A 55 -74.66 -17.09 -14.55
C PHE A 55 -75.59 -18.28 -14.39
N GLY A 56 -75.82 -18.76 -13.19
CA GLY A 56 -76.64 -19.98 -12.95
C GLY A 56 -77.66 -19.89 -11.86
N ASP A 57 -77.86 -18.75 -11.19
CA ASP A 57 -78.81 -18.54 -10.07
C ASP A 57 -78.66 -19.58 -8.93
N THR A 58 -77.45 -20.17 -8.80
CA THR A 58 -77.21 -21.18 -7.75
C THR A 58 -76.35 -20.59 -6.66
N GLU A 59 -76.62 -20.90 -5.41
CA GLU A 59 -75.74 -20.54 -4.29
C GLU A 59 -74.52 -21.46 -4.29
N ARG A 60 -73.32 -20.89 -4.18
CA ARG A 60 -72.06 -21.58 -4.02
C ARG A 60 -71.35 -21.14 -2.75
N GLU A 61 -70.51 -22.02 -2.21
CA GLU A 61 -69.68 -21.79 -1.04
C GLU A 61 -68.25 -22.20 -1.36
N ALA A 62 -67.30 -21.40 -0.95
CA ALA A 62 -65.86 -21.73 -1.08
C ALA A 62 -65.03 -21.04 -0.01
N PRO A 63 -63.84 -21.60 0.31
CA PRO A 63 -62.84 -20.88 1.08
C PRO A 63 -62.33 -19.68 0.28
N TYR A 64 -62.10 -18.58 0.98
CA TYR A 64 -61.62 -17.32 0.42
C TYR A 64 -60.69 -16.63 1.41
N LEU A 65 -59.90 -15.66 0.97
CA LEU A 65 -59.12 -14.79 1.83
C LEU A 65 -59.81 -13.44 1.89
N CYS A 66 -60.45 -13.18 3.02
CA CYS A 66 -61.12 -11.91 3.27
C CYS A 66 -60.06 -10.82 3.54
N ASP A 67 -60.39 -9.58 3.16
CA ASP A 67 -59.43 -8.46 3.35
C ASP A 67 -59.27 -8.17 4.86
N ALA A 68 -58.09 -8.56 5.38
CA ALA A 68 -57.74 -8.40 6.77
C ALA A 68 -57.58 -6.93 7.21
N ASP A 69 -57.44 -6.00 6.27
CA ASP A 69 -57.23 -4.56 6.54
C ASP A 69 -58.51 -3.73 6.45
N ARG A 70 -59.65 -4.39 6.18
CA ARG A 70 -60.93 -3.70 6.19
C ARG A 70 -61.32 -3.20 7.60
N ASP A 71 -62.14 -2.13 7.60
CA ASP A 71 -62.65 -1.48 8.78
C ASP A 71 -63.12 -2.50 9.84
N PRO A 72 -62.63 -2.41 11.08
CA PRO A 72 -63.01 -3.31 12.17
C PRO A 72 -64.52 -3.46 12.39
N VAL A 73 -65.32 -2.48 11.94
CA VAL A 73 -66.79 -2.52 12.00
C VAL A 73 -67.41 -3.50 11.00
N LEU A 74 -66.67 -3.76 9.89
CA LEU A 74 -67.11 -4.72 8.85
C LEU A 74 -66.53 -6.12 9.07
N LYS A 75 -65.54 -6.27 9.91
CA LYS A 75 -65.04 -7.54 10.45
C LYS A 75 -65.98 -8.02 11.52
N ALA A 76 -67.21 -8.36 11.16
CA ALA A 76 -68.09 -8.92 12.12
C ALA A 76 -67.57 -10.30 12.55
N PRO A 77 -67.17 -10.47 13.83
CA PRO A 77 -66.68 -11.75 14.33
C PRO A 77 -67.80 -12.80 14.41
N GLU A 78 -69.01 -12.40 14.12
CA GLU A 78 -70.16 -13.27 14.14
C GLU A 78 -71.08 -12.99 12.93
N TYR A 79 -71.14 -13.94 11.99
CA TYR A 79 -72.13 -13.96 10.94
C TYR A 79 -73.55 -14.02 11.60
N ARG A 80 -74.36 -13.03 11.28
CA ARG A 80 -75.78 -13.00 11.76
C ARG A 80 -76.71 -13.09 10.54
N PRO A 81 -77.40 -14.21 10.36
CA PRO A 81 -78.40 -14.36 9.28
C PRO A 81 -79.42 -13.22 9.28
N GLY A 82 -79.57 -12.59 8.10
CA GLY A 82 -80.53 -11.49 7.94
C GLY A 82 -80.02 -10.10 8.33
N THR A 83 -78.73 -9.95 8.64
CA THR A 83 -78.06 -8.66 8.79
C THR A 83 -77.03 -8.55 7.70
N ASN A 84 -76.75 -7.33 7.25
CA ASN A 84 -75.61 -7.09 6.25
C ASN A 84 -74.23 -7.15 6.94
N LEU A 85 -74.15 -7.76 8.08
CA LEU A 85 -72.90 -7.97 8.79
C LEU A 85 -72.24 -9.25 8.28
N GLY A 86 -70.98 -9.18 7.86
CA GLY A 86 -70.22 -10.29 7.29
C GLY A 86 -70.38 -10.38 5.76
N TRP A 87 -70.28 -9.29 5.07
CA TRP A 87 -70.22 -9.28 3.60
C TRP A 87 -68.82 -8.80 3.12
N ASP A 88 -68.42 -9.28 1.99
CA ASP A 88 -67.25 -8.84 1.23
C ASP A 88 -67.58 -8.73 -0.26
N THR A 89 -66.72 -8.20 -1.03
CA THR A 89 -66.82 -8.18 -2.49
C THR A 89 -65.76 -9.07 -3.09
N GLY A 90 -66.12 -9.91 -4.03
CA GLY A 90 -65.22 -10.78 -4.77
C GLY A 90 -65.44 -10.71 -6.27
N PHE A 91 -64.69 -11.49 -6.97
CA PHE A 91 -64.81 -11.63 -8.39
C PHE A 91 -65.04 -13.08 -8.75
N VAL A 92 -65.90 -13.32 -9.75
CA VAL A 92 -66.07 -14.64 -10.37
C VAL A 92 -65.62 -14.60 -11.79
N VAL A 93 -65.15 -15.73 -12.28
CA VAL A 93 -64.73 -15.89 -13.68
C VAL A 93 -65.96 -15.84 -14.58
N ALA A 94 -65.98 -14.86 -15.52
CA ALA A 94 -67.10 -14.63 -16.41
C ALA A 94 -67.11 -15.56 -17.63
N GLU A 95 -65.91 -16.02 -18.09
CA GLU A 95 -65.77 -16.85 -19.28
C GLU A 95 -64.80 -18.00 -19.05
N GLY A 96 -64.88 -19.05 -19.87
CA GLY A 96 -63.99 -20.21 -19.88
C GLY A 96 -64.46 -21.40 -19.06
N GLU A 97 -63.59 -22.34 -18.75
CA GLU A 97 -63.90 -23.62 -18.12
C GLU A 97 -64.30 -23.45 -16.66
N ASN A 98 -63.80 -22.41 -15.98
CA ASN A 98 -64.06 -22.08 -14.58
C ASN A 98 -65.13 -21.00 -14.40
N LYS A 99 -66.03 -20.86 -15.40
CA LYS A 99 -67.09 -19.85 -15.34
C LYS A 99 -67.99 -20.04 -14.09
N GLY A 100 -68.19 -18.95 -13.37
CA GLY A 100 -68.94 -18.92 -12.10
C GLY A 100 -68.15 -19.37 -10.88
N GLU A 101 -66.89 -19.74 -11.02
CA GLU A 101 -65.98 -19.98 -9.86
C GLU A 101 -65.44 -18.70 -9.31
N LEU A 102 -65.27 -18.67 -8.01
CA LEU A 102 -64.67 -17.52 -7.31
C LEU A 102 -63.21 -17.37 -7.70
N TYR A 103 -62.86 -16.19 -8.16
CA TYR A 103 -61.46 -15.88 -8.48
C TYR A 103 -60.62 -15.77 -7.21
N THR A 104 -59.72 -16.71 -7.01
CA THR A 104 -58.80 -16.75 -5.88
C THR A 104 -57.36 -16.59 -6.34
N PRO A 105 -56.42 -16.12 -5.48
CA PRO A 105 -55.00 -16.03 -5.83
C PRO A 105 -54.40 -17.35 -6.33
N GLU A 106 -54.98 -18.49 -5.93
CA GLU A 106 -54.56 -19.82 -6.36
C GLU A 106 -54.91 -20.10 -7.82
N LEU A 107 -56.03 -19.58 -8.32
CA LEU A 107 -56.40 -19.64 -9.75
C LEU A 107 -55.52 -18.77 -10.63
N ASP A 108 -54.86 -17.75 -10.04
CA ASP A 108 -53.94 -16.84 -10.74
C ASP A 108 -52.47 -17.26 -10.66
N GLU A 109 -52.13 -18.34 -9.94
CA GLU A 109 -50.73 -18.79 -9.75
C GLU A 109 -49.97 -18.94 -11.06
N THR A 110 -50.60 -19.25 -12.16
CA THR A 110 -49.96 -19.43 -13.46
C THR A 110 -49.72 -18.10 -14.16
N GLY A 111 -50.69 -17.18 -14.13
CA GLY A 111 -50.59 -15.86 -14.77
C GLY A 111 -49.63 -14.94 -14.02
N GLY A 112 -49.76 -14.85 -12.67
CA GLY A 112 -48.89 -14.04 -11.83
C GLY A 112 -47.41 -14.40 -11.93
N ARG A 113 -47.09 -15.68 -11.96
CA ARG A 113 -45.67 -16.13 -12.14
C ARG A 113 -45.01 -15.70 -13.46
N TRP A 114 -45.78 -15.60 -14.54
CA TRP A 114 -45.27 -15.11 -15.83
C TRP A 114 -45.02 -13.60 -15.80
N VAL A 115 -45.90 -12.84 -15.18
CA VAL A 115 -45.75 -11.39 -14.98
C VAL A 115 -44.56 -11.09 -14.09
N ASP A 116 -44.47 -11.76 -12.94
CA ASP A 116 -43.34 -11.62 -12.02
C ASP A 116 -42.00 -11.97 -12.69
N ALA A 117 -41.96 -13.04 -13.50
CA ALA A 117 -40.78 -13.42 -14.26
C ALA A 117 -40.41 -12.35 -15.31
N SER A 118 -41.40 -11.76 -15.97
CA SER A 118 -41.20 -10.65 -16.92
C SER A 118 -40.63 -9.42 -16.21
N ASP A 119 -41.19 -9.02 -15.07
CA ASP A 119 -40.73 -7.87 -14.29
C ASP A 119 -39.31 -8.05 -13.75
N LEU A 120 -39.00 -9.25 -13.30
CA LEU A 120 -37.62 -9.57 -12.88
C LEU A 120 -36.64 -9.49 -14.06
N LEU A 121 -37.01 -10.01 -15.23
CA LEU A 121 -36.18 -9.96 -16.42
C LEU A 121 -35.95 -8.54 -16.93
N VAL A 122 -37.00 -7.68 -16.95
CA VAL A 122 -36.85 -6.28 -17.39
C VAL A 122 -35.99 -5.50 -16.42
N THR A 123 -36.22 -5.66 -15.11
CA THR A 123 -35.45 -4.98 -14.08
C THR A 123 -33.97 -5.36 -14.14
N ALA A 124 -33.68 -6.65 -14.21
CA ALA A 124 -32.33 -7.16 -14.39
C ALA A 124 -31.68 -6.66 -15.71
N GLY A 125 -32.44 -6.69 -16.81
CA GLY A 125 -32.00 -6.23 -18.12
C GLY A 125 -31.62 -4.73 -18.14
N VAL A 126 -32.45 -3.89 -17.53
CA VAL A 126 -32.20 -2.43 -17.40
C VAL A 126 -30.94 -2.19 -16.57
N LEU A 127 -30.80 -2.88 -15.43
CA LEU A 127 -29.66 -2.73 -14.55
C LEU A 127 -28.35 -3.17 -15.22
N VAL A 128 -28.35 -4.31 -15.90
CA VAL A 128 -27.21 -4.82 -16.65
C VAL A 128 -26.85 -3.89 -17.81
N THR A 129 -27.84 -3.37 -18.54
CA THR A 129 -27.63 -2.39 -19.63
C THR A 129 -27.00 -1.12 -19.08
N PHE A 130 -27.52 -0.59 -17.97
CA PHE A 130 -26.98 0.61 -17.32
C PHE A 130 -25.52 0.42 -16.88
N VAL A 131 -25.20 -0.70 -16.24
CA VAL A 131 -23.83 -1.05 -15.86
C VAL A 131 -22.92 -1.16 -17.10
N GLY A 132 -23.41 -1.76 -18.17
CA GLY A 132 -22.68 -1.86 -19.44
C GLY A 132 -22.40 -0.52 -20.08
N VAL A 133 -23.38 0.37 -20.15
CA VAL A 133 -23.24 1.72 -20.72
C VAL A 133 -22.33 2.60 -19.87
N VAL A 134 -22.57 2.66 -18.55
CA VAL A 134 -21.76 3.47 -17.64
C VAL A 134 -20.33 2.94 -17.58
N GLY A 135 -20.15 1.63 -17.43
CA GLY A 135 -18.82 1.03 -17.43
C GLY A 135 -18.07 1.21 -18.74
N GLY A 136 -18.75 1.08 -19.88
CA GLY A 136 -18.18 1.31 -21.21
C GLY A 136 -17.80 2.77 -21.46
N THR A 137 -18.62 3.73 -21.05
CA THR A 137 -18.33 5.17 -21.19
C THR A 137 -17.18 5.58 -20.26
N VAL A 138 -17.16 5.13 -19.02
CA VAL A 138 -16.06 5.35 -18.07
C VAL A 138 -14.75 4.76 -18.62
N GLN A 139 -14.77 3.53 -19.10
CA GLN A 139 -13.58 2.90 -19.70
C GLN A 139 -13.12 3.62 -20.98
N SER A 140 -14.05 4.10 -21.82
CA SER A 140 -13.73 4.87 -23.02
C SER A 140 -13.15 6.23 -22.69
N LEU A 141 -13.68 6.93 -21.69
CA LEU A 141 -13.12 8.18 -21.17
C LEU A 141 -11.71 7.97 -20.59
N TYR A 142 -11.49 6.91 -19.83
CA TYR A 142 -10.15 6.54 -19.35
C TYR A 142 -9.17 6.24 -20.48
N GLY A 143 -9.61 5.56 -21.54
CA GLY A 143 -8.78 5.29 -22.72
C GLY A 143 -8.47 6.52 -23.57
N LEU A 144 -9.45 7.41 -23.75
CA LEU A 144 -9.32 8.63 -24.55
C LEU A 144 -8.54 9.75 -23.83
N SER A 145 -8.59 9.78 -22.49
CA SER A 145 -7.95 10.84 -21.70
C SER A 145 -6.50 10.54 -21.30
N GLY A 146 -5.96 9.36 -21.64
CA GLY A 146 -4.62 8.93 -21.20
C GLY A 146 -4.55 8.58 -19.71
N LEU A 147 -5.69 8.53 -19.03
CA LEU A 147 -5.81 8.14 -17.63
C LEU A 147 -5.53 6.64 -17.51
N ASP A 148 -4.49 6.28 -16.80
CA ASP A 148 -4.13 4.88 -16.55
C ASP A 148 -3.60 4.71 -15.13
N ALA A 149 -4.53 4.59 -14.19
CA ALA A 149 -4.23 4.36 -12.79
C ALA A 149 -3.43 3.06 -12.55
N ARG A 150 -3.44 2.11 -13.51
CA ARG A 150 -2.64 0.89 -13.41
C ARG A 150 -1.18 1.18 -13.68
N THR A 151 -0.88 2.01 -14.67
CA THR A 151 0.50 2.46 -14.96
C THR A 151 1.06 3.24 -13.79
N VAL A 152 0.30 4.18 -13.19
CA VAL A 152 0.73 4.92 -12.00
C VAL A 152 1.06 3.95 -10.85
N ARG A 153 0.14 3.05 -10.50
CA ARG A 153 0.37 2.05 -9.44
C ARG A 153 1.55 1.11 -9.71
N ARG A 154 1.80 0.76 -10.98
CA ARG A 154 2.99 -0.03 -11.34
C ARG A 154 4.27 0.77 -11.15
N ALA A 155 4.25 2.04 -11.53
CA ALA A 155 5.40 2.95 -11.35
C ALA A 155 5.68 3.22 -9.87
N GLU A 156 4.65 3.43 -9.04
CA GLU A 156 4.77 3.55 -7.58
C GLU A 156 5.41 2.30 -6.96
N ARG A 157 4.92 1.12 -7.30
CA ARG A 157 5.51 -0.13 -6.80
C ARG A 157 6.96 -0.31 -7.22
N LEU A 158 7.31 0.03 -8.46
CA LEU A 158 8.68 -0.05 -8.94
C LEU A 158 9.57 0.97 -8.22
N ARG A 159 9.08 2.20 -8.02
CA ARG A 159 9.76 3.23 -7.22
C ARG A 159 10.03 2.75 -5.79
N ASP A 160 9.01 2.19 -5.14
CA ASP A 160 9.13 1.71 -3.77
C ASP A 160 10.15 0.59 -3.63
N MET A 161 10.17 -0.36 -4.58
CA MET A 161 11.18 -1.42 -4.64
C MET A 161 12.58 -0.86 -4.90
N ALA A 162 12.71 0.09 -5.82
CA ALA A 162 13.95 0.76 -6.14
C ALA A 162 14.51 1.57 -4.95
N ALA A 163 13.65 2.32 -4.28
CA ALA A 163 13.99 3.04 -3.05
C ALA A 163 14.31 2.07 -1.89
N GLN A 164 13.65 0.93 -1.82
CA GLN A 164 13.88 -0.06 -0.77
C GLN A 164 15.29 -0.66 -0.87
N VAL A 165 15.71 -1.14 -2.05
CA VAL A 165 17.04 -1.72 -2.22
C VAL A 165 18.15 -0.68 -1.94
N ALA A 166 17.93 0.59 -2.29
CA ALA A 166 18.87 1.67 -1.96
C ALA A 166 18.99 1.87 -0.45
N ARG A 167 17.86 1.91 0.28
CA ARG A 167 17.84 2.01 1.75
C ARG A 167 18.44 0.79 2.45
N ASP A 168 18.22 -0.42 1.91
CA ASP A 168 18.77 -1.63 2.50
C ASP A 168 20.31 -1.66 2.38
N HIS A 169 20.82 -1.23 1.23
CA HIS A 169 22.28 -1.07 1.06
C HIS A 169 22.85 0.01 1.98
N GLU A 170 22.19 1.15 2.12
CA GLU A 170 22.62 2.24 3.00
C GLU A 170 22.67 1.77 4.46
N ARG A 171 21.63 1.07 4.93
CA ARG A 171 21.60 0.46 6.28
C ARG A 171 22.75 -0.53 6.50
N ALA A 172 23.05 -1.36 5.50
CA ALA A 172 24.18 -2.28 5.60
C ALA A 172 25.53 -1.54 5.65
N VAL A 173 25.69 -0.46 4.89
CA VAL A 173 26.89 0.41 4.95
C VAL A 173 26.99 1.12 6.29
N ASP A 174 25.87 1.65 6.80
CA ASP A 174 25.84 2.34 8.09
C ASP A 174 26.16 1.37 9.25
N ALA A 175 25.68 0.14 9.21
CA ALA A 175 26.03 -0.88 10.19
C ALA A 175 27.56 -1.14 10.24
N VAL A 176 28.22 -1.14 9.07
CA VAL A 176 29.68 -1.23 9.01
C VAL A 176 30.35 0.02 9.61
N ARG A 177 29.85 1.21 9.28
CA ARG A 177 30.37 2.49 9.80
C ARG A 177 30.24 2.56 11.32
N ASP A 178 29.10 2.18 11.85
CA ASP A 178 28.81 2.18 13.30
C ASP A 178 29.67 1.18 14.06
N ALA A 179 29.99 0.04 13.45
CA ALA A 179 30.91 -0.92 14.05
C ALA A 179 32.39 -0.51 13.93
N TRP A 180 32.76 0.15 12.85
CA TRP A 180 34.15 0.59 12.59
C TRP A 180 34.53 1.80 13.41
N THR A 181 33.63 2.80 13.58
CA THR A 181 33.95 4.08 14.22
C THR A 181 34.58 3.92 15.61
N PRO A 182 34.00 3.17 16.57
CA PRO A 182 34.60 3.04 17.89
C PRO A 182 35.97 2.32 17.88
N LEU A 183 36.14 1.34 16.98
CA LEU A 183 37.43 0.65 16.82
C LEU A 183 38.52 1.58 16.28
N HIS A 184 38.15 2.42 15.32
CA HIS A 184 39.05 3.40 14.74
C HIS A 184 39.43 4.47 15.77
N GLU A 185 38.46 5.05 16.47
CA GLU A 185 38.69 6.05 17.53
C GLU A 185 39.59 5.52 18.64
N GLU A 186 39.36 4.30 19.11
CA GLU A 186 40.21 3.65 20.12
C GLU A 186 41.65 3.44 19.60
N ARG A 187 41.78 3.08 18.31
CA ARG A 187 43.09 2.92 17.70
C ARG A 187 43.84 4.25 17.56
N VAL A 188 43.15 5.30 17.12
CA VAL A 188 43.66 6.68 17.06
C VAL A 188 44.08 7.13 18.44
N ARG A 189 43.26 6.94 19.46
CA ARG A 189 43.58 7.27 20.86
C ARG A 189 44.86 6.61 21.32
N LYS A 190 45.01 5.29 21.11
CA LYS A 190 46.25 4.56 21.47
C LYS A 190 47.49 5.10 20.77
N VAL A 191 47.38 5.50 19.50
CA VAL A 191 48.46 6.12 18.77
C VAL A 191 48.82 7.48 19.35
N LEU A 192 47.79 8.30 19.67
CA LEU A 192 47.98 9.64 20.27
C LEU A 192 48.56 9.61 21.70
N GLU A 193 48.22 8.61 22.49
CA GLU A 193 48.81 8.33 23.80
C GLU A 193 50.29 8.03 23.70
N GLY A 194 50.70 7.38 22.61
CA GLY A 194 52.11 7.11 22.32
C GLY A 194 52.91 8.31 21.80
N ILE A 195 52.25 9.41 21.37
CA ILE A 195 52.94 10.59 20.83
C ILE A 195 53.19 11.59 21.97
N PRO A 196 54.49 11.83 22.33
CA PRO A 196 54.83 12.79 23.38
C PRO A 196 54.37 14.21 23.00
N VAL A 197 53.84 14.97 23.99
CA VAL A 197 53.34 16.34 23.85
C VAL A 197 54.40 17.26 23.24
N GLY A 198 55.67 17.01 23.51
CA GLY A 198 56.82 17.76 22.94
C GLY A 198 56.85 17.82 21.39
N ARG A 199 56.22 16.84 20.70
CA ARG A 199 56.08 16.86 19.25
C ARG A 199 55.20 17.99 18.73
N LEU A 200 54.35 18.58 19.57
CA LEU A 200 53.48 19.73 19.23
C LEU A 200 54.25 21.07 19.18
N ARG A 201 55.52 21.12 19.69
CA ARG A 201 56.29 22.35 19.76
C ARG A 201 56.34 23.11 18.44
N TRP A 202 56.55 22.40 17.34
CA TRP A 202 56.67 23.03 16.02
C TRP A 202 55.35 23.51 15.45
N SER A 203 54.27 22.83 15.81
CA SER A 203 52.92 23.14 15.33
C SER A 203 52.18 24.18 16.16
N ALA A 204 52.50 24.29 17.48
CA ALA A 204 51.94 25.26 18.38
C ALA A 204 52.65 26.63 18.31
N GLY A 205 53.87 26.65 17.74
CA GLY A 205 54.66 27.85 17.60
C GLY A 205 55.82 27.98 18.63
N PRO A 206 56.92 28.70 18.28
CA PRO A 206 58.16 28.72 19.03
C PRO A 206 58.04 29.42 20.42
N LEU A 207 57.03 30.24 20.62
CA LEU A 207 56.80 31.00 21.85
C LEU A 207 55.91 30.27 22.85
N VAL A 208 55.40 29.09 22.54
CA VAL A 208 54.52 28.32 23.44
C VAL A 208 55.38 27.35 24.25
N PRO A 209 55.32 27.38 25.62
CA PRO A 209 56.19 26.56 26.47
C PRO A 209 55.63 25.12 26.62
N VAL A 210 55.53 24.40 25.48
CA VAL A 210 55.00 23.00 25.43
C VAL A 210 55.84 22.05 26.29
N ALA A 211 57.15 22.37 26.51
CA ALA A 211 58.06 21.56 27.31
C ALA A 211 57.73 21.48 28.81
N GLU A 212 56.89 22.36 29.32
CA GLU A 212 56.43 22.36 30.73
C GLU A 212 55.22 21.50 31.01
N LEU A 213 54.41 21.20 29.97
CA LEU A 213 53.16 20.40 30.06
C LEU A 213 53.36 19.03 30.77
N PRO A 214 54.48 18.27 30.54
CA PRO A 214 54.67 16.99 31.22
C PRO A 214 54.80 17.09 32.73
N ARG A 215 55.30 18.24 33.25
CA ARG A 215 55.38 18.50 34.72
C ARG A 215 54.01 18.63 35.35
N HIS A 216 53.01 19.00 34.58
CA HIS A 216 51.61 19.17 34.98
C HIS A 216 50.75 17.98 34.61
N GLY A 217 51.33 16.83 34.33
CA GLY A 217 50.60 15.57 34.03
C GLY A 217 50.18 15.39 32.56
N ILE A 218 50.38 16.40 31.69
CA ILE A 218 50.02 16.34 30.25
C ILE A 218 51.25 15.85 29.47
N ARG A 219 51.33 14.54 29.21
CA ARG A 219 52.50 13.87 28.66
C ARG A 219 52.38 13.52 27.17
N SER A 220 51.15 13.27 26.75
CA SER A 220 50.84 12.84 25.38
C SER A 220 49.99 13.86 24.66
N VAL A 221 49.83 13.68 23.34
CA VAL A 221 48.90 14.44 22.51
C VAL A 221 47.45 14.14 22.93
N GLN A 222 47.18 12.90 23.34
CA GLN A 222 45.87 12.53 23.84
C GLN A 222 45.50 13.31 25.15
N ASP A 223 46.44 13.44 26.09
CA ASP A 223 46.22 14.20 27.31
C ASP A 223 45.89 15.67 27.02
N VAL A 224 46.48 16.26 25.98
CA VAL A 224 46.16 17.61 25.50
C VAL A 224 44.73 17.71 25.00
N LEU A 225 44.28 16.74 24.27
CA LEU A 225 42.90 16.69 23.74
C LEU A 225 41.88 16.50 24.85
N ASP A 226 42.17 15.60 25.79
CA ASP A 226 41.29 15.30 26.92
C ASP A 226 41.18 16.49 27.91
N ALA A 227 42.28 17.20 28.15
CA ALA A 227 42.29 18.42 28.99
C ALA A 227 41.53 19.58 28.31
N GLY A 228 41.54 19.66 26.98
CA GLY A 228 41.04 20.81 26.23
C GLY A 228 41.82 22.11 26.53
N ALA A 229 41.53 23.19 25.84
CA ALA A 229 42.21 24.47 26.02
C ALA A 229 42.07 25.02 27.46
N TRP A 230 40.89 24.84 28.08
CA TRP A 230 40.65 25.26 29.46
C TRP A 230 41.47 24.47 30.46
N GLY A 231 41.45 23.15 30.41
CA GLY A 231 42.22 22.30 31.31
C GLY A 231 43.73 22.52 31.20
N ILE A 232 44.25 22.84 30.02
CA ILE A 232 45.66 23.24 29.82
C ILE A 232 45.95 24.56 30.54
N THR A 233 45.06 25.54 30.44
CA THR A 233 45.20 26.82 31.13
C THR A 233 45.21 26.63 32.65
N GLU A 234 44.30 25.83 33.18
CA GLU A 234 44.17 25.55 34.60
C GLU A 234 45.35 24.73 35.17
N ALA A 235 45.71 23.62 34.49
CA ALA A 235 46.74 22.71 34.98
C ALA A 235 48.16 23.26 34.83
N ALA A 236 48.47 23.92 33.73
CA ALA A 236 49.82 24.36 33.40
C ALA A 236 50.07 25.87 33.57
N GLY A 237 49.02 26.64 34.00
CA GLY A 237 49.13 28.09 34.15
C GLY A 237 49.45 28.84 32.83
N LEU A 238 49.21 28.23 31.70
CA LEU A 238 49.44 28.85 30.39
C LEU A 238 48.33 29.89 30.11
N GLY A 239 48.73 31.01 29.54
CA GLY A 239 47.69 31.97 29.10
C GLY A 239 46.77 31.36 28.03
N GLN A 240 45.51 31.76 28.07
CA GLN A 240 44.44 31.20 27.23
C GLN A 240 44.82 31.05 25.73
N ARG A 241 45.44 32.10 25.15
CA ARG A 241 45.89 32.07 23.73
C ARG A 241 46.96 31.02 23.45
N ALA A 242 47.82 30.73 24.43
CA ALA A 242 48.85 29.70 24.30
C ALA A 242 48.26 28.30 24.42
N ALA A 243 47.33 28.11 25.34
CA ALA A 243 46.55 26.85 25.51
C ALA A 243 45.71 26.53 24.25
N GLU A 244 45.02 27.51 23.68
CA GLU A 244 44.28 27.36 22.42
C GLU A 244 45.19 26.91 21.28
N LYS A 245 46.38 27.51 21.12
CA LYS A 245 47.36 27.10 20.09
C LYS A 245 47.85 25.66 20.27
N VAL A 246 48.10 25.23 21.50
CA VAL A 246 48.50 23.84 21.80
C VAL A 246 47.33 22.88 21.45
N TRP A 247 46.14 23.22 21.84
CA TRP A 247 44.97 22.38 21.57
C TRP A 247 44.68 22.29 20.08
N GLU A 248 44.71 23.41 19.35
CA GLU A 248 44.58 23.38 17.86
C GLU A 248 45.68 22.56 17.18
N ALA A 249 46.92 22.64 17.69
CA ALA A 249 48.03 21.83 17.18
C ALA A 249 47.79 20.34 17.48
N ALA A 250 47.23 19.99 18.65
CA ALA A 250 46.86 18.63 18.97
C ALA A 250 45.71 18.12 18.11
N ARG A 251 44.68 18.95 17.85
CA ARG A 251 43.60 18.60 16.91
C ARG A 251 44.12 18.32 15.50
N ARG A 252 44.93 19.23 14.93
CA ARG A 252 45.56 18.98 13.60
C ARG A 252 46.37 17.71 13.57
N LYS A 253 47.07 17.38 14.67
CA LYS A 253 47.82 16.14 14.77
C LYS A 253 46.92 14.93 14.89
N SER A 254 45.80 15.03 15.61
CA SER A 254 44.79 13.99 15.70
C SER A 254 44.18 13.71 14.36
N ASP A 255 43.80 14.75 13.61
CA ASP A 255 43.20 14.60 12.27
C ASP A 255 44.14 13.86 11.31
N ALA A 256 45.43 14.25 11.30
CA ALA A 256 46.45 13.57 10.50
C ALA A 256 46.67 12.11 10.94
N VAL A 257 46.64 11.80 12.22
CA VAL A 257 46.75 10.45 12.75
C VAL A 257 45.51 9.63 12.39
N ALA A 258 44.34 10.23 12.42
CA ALA A 258 43.10 9.56 12.04
C ALA A 258 43.07 9.18 10.55
N GLU A 259 43.58 10.05 9.69
CA GLU A 259 43.73 9.75 8.25
C GLU A 259 44.70 8.58 7.98
N ASP A 260 45.77 8.49 8.75
CA ASP A 260 46.85 7.48 8.58
C ASP A 260 46.57 6.16 9.34
N THR A 261 45.59 6.16 10.24
CA THR A 261 45.31 5.00 11.10
C THR A 261 44.33 4.03 10.46
N TRP A 262 44.76 2.77 10.29
CA TRP A 262 43.95 1.70 9.74
C TRP A 262 43.52 0.70 10.81
N VAL A 263 42.25 0.29 10.77
CA VAL A 263 41.75 -0.84 11.52
C VAL A 263 42.07 -2.11 10.75
N ARG A 264 42.98 -2.94 11.28
CA ARG A 264 43.30 -4.26 10.69
C ARG A 264 42.22 -5.23 11.12
N LEU A 265 41.71 -5.97 10.14
CA LEU A 265 40.80 -7.10 10.41
C LEU A 265 41.68 -8.29 10.80
N ASP A 266 41.52 -8.76 12.03
CA ASP A 266 42.24 -9.89 12.59
C ASP A 266 41.30 -11.07 12.78
N THR A 267 41.66 -12.23 12.27
CA THR A 267 40.88 -13.47 12.43
C THR A 267 40.91 -13.99 13.88
N ASP A 268 41.97 -13.67 14.61
CA ASP A 268 42.18 -14.17 15.97
C ASP A 268 41.62 -13.22 17.05
N ALA A 269 41.18 -12.02 16.66
CA ALA A 269 40.63 -11.05 17.60
C ALA A 269 39.35 -11.60 18.26
N THR A 270 39.38 -11.72 19.57
CA THR A 270 38.21 -12.12 20.39
C THR A 270 37.34 -10.95 20.81
N ASP A 271 37.73 -9.76 20.41
CA ASP A 271 37.06 -8.51 20.74
C ASP A 271 35.65 -8.45 20.10
N PRO A 272 34.60 -8.15 20.91
CA PRO A 272 33.22 -8.08 20.42
C PRO A 272 33.01 -6.96 19.35
N GLY A 273 33.78 -5.87 19.41
CA GLY A 273 33.71 -4.80 18.43
C GLY A 273 34.18 -5.30 17.04
N THR A 274 35.30 -6.01 17.00
CA THR A 274 35.81 -6.63 15.78
C THR A 274 34.84 -7.67 15.23
N ALA A 275 34.24 -8.49 16.09
CA ALA A 275 33.21 -9.47 15.68
C ALA A 275 31.99 -8.78 15.04
N LYS A 276 31.51 -7.67 15.63
CA LYS A 276 30.41 -6.85 15.08
C LYS A 276 30.79 -6.29 13.71
N LEU A 277 31.99 -5.74 13.55
CA LEU A 277 32.48 -5.22 12.28
C LEU A 277 32.56 -6.30 11.20
N LEU A 278 33.09 -7.48 11.52
CA LEU A 278 33.19 -8.60 10.59
C LEU A 278 31.81 -9.09 10.14
N THR A 279 30.86 -9.16 11.06
CA THR A 279 29.48 -9.56 10.75
C THR A 279 28.81 -8.55 9.82
N ALA A 280 28.97 -7.26 10.08
CA ALA A 280 28.42 -6.22 9.23
C ALA A 280 29.06 -6.22 7.82
N LEU A 281 30.38 -6.40 7.74
CA LEU A 281 31.12 -6.51 6.47
C LEU A 281 30.70 -7.73 5.67
N ARG A 282 30.45 -8.86 6.34
CA ARG A 282 30.02 -10.09 5.69
C ARG A 282 28.78 -9.91 4.85
N VAL A 283 27.78 -9.18 5.35
CA VAL A 283 26.54 -8.88 4.61
C VAL A 283 26.85 -8.24 3.25
N LEU A 284 27.73 -7.25 3.23
CA LEU A 284 28.12 -6.56 2.00
C LEU A 284 29.02 -7.39 1.08
N VAL A 285 29.87 -8.24 1.66
CA VAL A 285 30.76 -9.15 0.91
C VAL A 285 29.94 -10.27 0.27
N GLU A 286 28.98 -10.85 0.98
CA GLU A 286 28.08 -11.89 0.47
C GLU A 286 27.09 -11.36 -0.57
N ALA A 287 26.50 -10.17 -0.33
CA ALA A 287 25.63 -9.52 -1.29
C ALA A 287 26.35 -9.15 -2.60
N GLY A 288 27.67 -8.93 -2.53
CA GLY A 288 28.54 -8.74 -3.68
C GLY A 288 28.37 -7.43 -4.44
N PRO A 289 29.08 -7.27 -5.57
CA PRO A 289 29.05 -6.05 -6.37
C PRO A 289 27.71 -5.82 -7.08
N GLU A 290 26.94 -6.88 -7.32
CA GLU A 290 25.64 -6.79 -8.00
C GLU A 290 24.59 -6.10 -7.11
N ALA A 291 24.58 -6.40 -5.81
CA ALA A 291 23.67 -5.74 -4.87
C ALA A 291 23.96 -4.24 -4.74
N ARG A 292 25.25 -3.86 -4.74
CA ARG A 292 25.66 -2.46 -4.79
C ARG A 292 25.21 -1.77 -6.06
N SER A 293 25.44 -2.39 -7.22
CA SER A 293 25.03 -1.86 -8.52
C SER A 293 23.50 -1.70 -8.58
N ALA A 294 22.76 -2.68 -8.07
CA ALA A 294 21.29 -2.63 -7.96
C ALA A 294 20.83 -1.49 -7.05
N ALA A 295 21.50 -1.24 -5.92
CA ALA A 295 21.16 -0.15 -5.02
C ALA A 295 21.43 1.24 -5.64
N GLU A 296 22.55 1.41 -6.35
CA GLU A 296 22.88 2.65 -7.07
C GLU A 296 21.90 2.92 -8.22
N GLU A 297 21.54 1.88 -8.97
CA GLU A 297 20.54 1.96 -10.03
C GLU A 297 19.14 2.23 -9.44
N GLY A 298 18.81 1.57 -8.33
CA GLY A 298 17.56 1.77 -7.59
C GLY A 298 17.39 3.21 -7.13
N ARG A 299 18.43 3.81 -6.53
CA ARG A 299 18.38 5.23 -6.11
C ARG A 299 18.10 6.15 -7.30
N ARG A 300 18.84 6.00 -8.39
CA ARG A 300 18.64 6.80 -9.61
C ARG A 300 17.25 6.63 -10.21
N LEU A 301 16.76 5.39 -10.27
CA LEU A 301 15.45 5.08 -10.81
C LEU A 301 14.34 5.63 -9.92
N ALA A 302 14.45 5.53 -8.60
CA ALA A 302 13.48 6.08 -7.66
C ALA A 302 13.35 7.60 -7.85
N ASP A 303 14.46 8.34 -7.93
CA ASP A 303 14.46 9.79 -8.16
C ASP A 303 13.82 10.17 -9.51
N VAL A 304 14.04 9.38 -10.55
CA VAL A 304 13.41 9.60 -11.87
C VAL A 304 11.91 9.33 -11.80
N LEU A 305 11.50 8.24 -11.15
CA LEU A 305 10.10 7.87 -11.00
C LEU A 305 9.35 8.87 -10.13
N ASP A 306 9.92 9.38 -9.04
CA ASP A 306 9.31 10.38 -8.17
C ASP A 306 8.96 11.65 -8.95
N ARG A 307 9.90 12.18 -9.72
CA ARG A 307 9.67 13.36 -10.56
C ARG A 307 8.60 13.12 -11.62
N ARG A 308 8.59 11.95 -12.26
CA ARG A 308 7.61 11.61 -13.30
C ARG A 308 6.24 11.30 -12.75
N LEU A 309 6.16 10.65 -11.58
CA LEU A 309 4.91 10.42 -10.87
C LEU A 309 4.27 11.73 -10.40
N ALA A 310 5.07 12.67 -9.90
CA ALA A 310 4.59 14.00 -9.55
C ALA A 310 3.99 14.74 -10.76
N ALA A 311 4.66 14.71 -11.91
CA ALA A 311 4.15 15.30 -13.15
C ALA A 311 2.93 14.55 -13.71
N ALA A 312 2.84 13.23 -13.50
CA ALA A 312 1.72 12.40 -13.96
C ALA A 312 0.54 12.39 -12.98
N ALA A 313 0.67 12.96 -11.77
CA ALA A 313 -0.35 12.92 -10.72
C ALA A 313 -1.75 13.35 -11.20
N PRO A 314 -1.93 14.41 -12.04
CA PRO A 314 -3.24 14.75 -12.56
C PRO A 314 -3.87 13.63 -13.41
N ALA A 315 -3.06 12.83 -14.11
CA ALA A 315 -3.55 11.74 -14.94
C ALA A 315 -3.93 10.48 -14.15
N SER A 316 -3.73 10.45 -12.84
CA SER A 316 -4.12 9.33 -11.97
C SER A 316 -5.64 9.27 -11.72
N GLY A 317 -6.37 10.38 -11.87
CA GLY A 317 -7.80 10.47 -11.64
C GLY A 317 -8.50 11.49 -12.54
N TRP A 318 -9.74 11.19 -12.94
CA TRP A 318 -10.51 12.06 -13.83
C TRP A 318 -10.82 13.43 -13.19
N ARG A 319 -11.09 13.49 -11.89
CA ARG A 319 -11.35 14.74 -11.16
C ARG A 319 -10.12 15.64 -11.16
N LEU A 320 -8.96 15.05 -10.82
CA LEU A 320 -7.68 15.77 -10.82
C LEU A 320 -7.35 16.34 -12.22
N MET A 321 -7.67 15.56 -13.27
CA MET A 321 -7.44 16.00 -14.65
C MET A 321 -8.39 17.13 -15.06
N LEU A 322 -9.61 17.17 -14.55
CA LEU A 322 -10.55 18.29 -14.81
C LEU A 322 -10.13 19.59 -14.11
N ASP A 323 -9.61 19.49 -12.88
CA ASP A 323 -9.16 20.62 -12.08
C ASP A 323 -7.82 21.21 -12.59
N THR A 324 -7.11 20.49 -13.45
CA THR A 324 -5.83 20.90 -14.01
C THR A 324 -6.06 21.76 -15.28
N ASP A 325 -5.25 22.78 -15.47
CA ASP A 325 -5.28 23.62 -16.65
C ASP A 325 -4.87 22.87 -17.93
N ARG A 326 -4.95 23.54 -19.08
CA ARG A 326 -4.68 22.92 -20.38
C ARG A 326 -3.23 22.43 -20.50
N ASP A 327 -2.29 23.24 -20.02
CA ASP A 327 -0.86 22.94 -20.16
C ASP A 327 -0.44 21.83 -19.20
N GLY A 328 -0.93 21.86 -17.96
CA GLY A 328 -0.74 20.77 -17.01
C GLY A 328 -1.34 19.43 -17.47
N ARG A 329 -2.48 19.45 -18.19
CA ARG A 329 -3.03 18.23 -18.81
C ARG A 329 -2.14 17.65 -19.90
N LEU A 330 -1.52 18.52 -20.71
CA LEU A 330 -0.57 18.08 -21.75
C LEU A 330 0.70 17.52 -21.11
N GLU A 331 1.21 18.16 -20.08
CA GLU A 331 2.38 17.70 -19.32
C GLU A 331 2.11 16.35 -18.65
N ALA A 332 0.96 16.19 -17.98
CA ALA A 332 0.56 14.94 -17.35
C ALA A 332 0.46 13.78 -18.35
N ARG A 333 -0.09 14.03 -19.55
CA ARG A 333 -0.12 13.02 -20.62
C ARG A 333 1.27 12.65 -21.13
N ALA A 334 2.14 13.65 -21.32
CA ALA A 334 3.53 13.40 -21.71
C ALA A 334 4.30 12.61 -20.63
N ALA A 335 4.07 12.95 -19.34
CA ALA A 335 4.64 12.23 -18.21
C ALA A 335 4.17 10.77 -18.18
N MET A 336 2.88 10.51 -18.44
CA MET A 336 2.33 9.15 -18.52
C MET A 336 2.95 8.33 -19.66
N ALA A 337 3.20 8.93 -20.83
CA ALA A 337 3.88 8.26 -21.93
C ALA A 337 5.31 7.86 -21.51
N ARG A 338 6.05 8.78 -20.90
CA ARG A 338 7.39 8.52 -20.39
C ARG A 338 7.43 7.49 -19.27
N LEU A 339 6.42 7.44 -18.39
CA LEU A 339 6.30 6.39 -17.38
C LEU A 339 6.15 5.01 -18.00
N ARG A 340 5.35 4.87 -19.07
CA ARG A 340 5.20 3.60 -19.80
C ARG A 340 6.52 3.14 -20.41
N GLU A 341 7.30 4.05 -20.98
CA GLU A 341 8.63 3.76 -21.53
C GLU A 341 9.58 3.24 -20.44
N VAL A 342 9.67 3.94 -19.29
CA VAL A 342 10.50 3.51 -18.15
C VAL A 342 10.07 2.16 -17.61
N LEU A 343 8.77 1.92 -17.46
CA LEU A 343 8.26 0.63 -16.99
C LEU A 343 8.59 -0.50 -17.96
N ALA A 344 8.46 -0.26 -19.28
CA ALA A 344 8.81 -1.25 -20.30
C ALA A 344 10.32 -1.54 -20.32
N GLU A 345 11.16 -0.54 -20.12
CA GLU A 345 12.60 -0.70 -20.00
C GLU A 345 12.98 -1.47 -18.73
N ALA A 346 12.42 -1.10 -17.59
CA ALA A 346 12.62 -1.80 -16.32
C ALA A 346 12.20 -3.28 -16.38
N GLU A 347 11.11 -3.58 -17.10
CA GLU A 347 10.63 -4.96 -17.30
C GLU A 347 11.59 -5.75 -18.22
N ARG A 348 12.05 -5.16 -19.33
CA ARG A 348 13.05 -5.78 -20.22
C ARG A 348 14.39 -6.04 -19.51
N ALA A 349 14.80 -5.13 -18.64
CA ALA A 349 16.04 -5.25 -17.85
C ALA A 349 15.87 -6.16 -16.61
N GLY A 350 14.69 -6.67 -16.32
CA GLY A 350 14.41 -7.53 -15.16
C GLY A 350 14.65 -6.83 -13.81
N LEU A 351 14.55 -5.49 -13.74
CA LEU A 351 14.93 -4.71 -12.56
C LEU A 351 14.15 -5.12 -11.29
N ARG A 352 12.89 -5.48 -11.42
CA ARG A 352 12.09 -5.91 -10.26
C ARG A 352 12.67 -7.13 -9.55
N GLN A 353 13.11 -8.12 -10.32
CA GLN A 353 13.71 -9.34 -9.76
C GLN A 353 15.10 -9.03 -9.18
N ARG A 354 15.91 -8.24 -9.89
CA ARG A 354 17.24 -7.81 -9.42
C ARG A 354 17.17 -7.03 -8.12
N PHE A 355 16.24 -6.08 -7.99
CA PHE A 355 16.04 -5.30 -6.76
C PHE A 355 15.56 -6.17 -5.61
N ALA A 356 14.60 -7.06 -5.87
CA ALA A 356 14.10 -7.98 -4.84
C ALA A 356 15.20 -8.91 -4.34
N GLN A 357 15.99 -9.50 -5.24
CA GLN A 357 17.11 -10.37 -4.88
C GLN A 357 18.17 -9.60 -4.08
N ALA A 358 18.59 -8.43 -4.57
CA ALA A 358 19.58 -7.61 -3.88
C ALA A 358 19.10 -7.17 -2.47
N SER A 359 17.83 -6.83 -2.32
CA SER A 359 17.25 -6.50 -1.01
C SER A 359 17.29 -7.70 -0.07
N VAL A 360 16.93 -8.90 -0.55
CA VAL A 360 17.02 -10.14 0.26
C VAL A 360 18.46 -10.43 0.68
N ASP A 361 19.44 -10.27 -0.23
CA ASP A 361 20.84 -10.52 0.07
C ASP A 361 21.39 -9.52 1.11
N LEU A 362 20.96 -8.26 1.05
CA LEU A 362 21.31 -7.21 2.02
C LEU A 362 20.61 -7.33 3.37
N LEU A 363 19.41 -7.93 3.41
CA LEU A 363 18.62 -8.16 4.64
C LEU A 363 19.01 -9.46 5.36
N ARG A 364 19.75 -10.33 4.75
CA ARG A 364 20.36 -11.51 5.43
C ARG A 364 21.40 -11.04 6.45
N GLY A 365 20.94 -10.22 7.37
CA GLY A 365 21.75 -9.59 8.40
C GLY A 365 21.99 -10.46 9.62
N PRO A 366 22.72 -9.93 10.60
CA PRO A 366 23.41 -10.67 11.68
C PRO A 366 22.53 -11.24 12.78
N ASP A 367 21.21 -11.13 12.72
CA ASP A 367 20.34 -11.47 13.85
C ASP A 367 20.05 -12.97 14.02
N ALA A 368 20.58 -13.81 13.18
CA ALA A 368 20.10 -15.19 13.11
C ALA A 368 21.08 -16.28 13.56
N ASP A 369 22.35 -15.98 14.04
CA ASP A 369 23.23 -17.11 14.36
C ASP A 369 24.54 -16.78 15.11
N PRO A 370 25.26 -17.77 15.68
CA PRO A 370 26.63 -17.68 16.18
C PRO A 370 27.67 -17.30 15.10
N LEU A 371 27.36 -16.29 14.33
CA LEU A 371 27.95 -15.84 13.07
C LEU A 371 29.33 -15.20 13.22
N ALA A 372 29.74 -14.85 14.42
CA ALA A 372 31.09 -14.34 14.64
C ALA A 372 32.15 -15.38 14.22
N LEU A 373 31.90 -16.66 14.46
CA LEU A 373 32.80 -17.73 14.04
C LEU A 373 32.79 -17.89 12.52
N SER A 374 31.59 -17.93 11.91
CA SER A 374 31.46 -18.10 10.46
C SER A 374 31.97 -16.88 9.68
N ALA A 375 31.81 -15.65 10.22
CA ALA A 375 32.39 -14.45 9.63
C ALA A 375 33.92 -14.44 9.65
N ARG A 376 34.55 -15.02 10.70
CA ARG A 376 36.00 -15.20 10.76
C ARG A 376 36.51 -16.21 9.75
N VAL A 377 35.81 -17.36 9.62
CA VAL A 377 36.17 -18.37 8.62
C VAL A 377 36.05 -17.79 7.20
N ASP A 378 35.01 -17.01 6.95
CA ASP A 378 34.80 -16.35 5.68
C ASP A 378 35.87 -15.27 5.40
N LEU A 379 36.23 -14.45 6.40
CA LEU A 379 37.36 -13.53 6.30
C LEU A 379 38.67 -14.26 5.96
N ALA A 380 38.93 -15.38 6.64
CA ALA A 380 40.17 -16.18 6.37
C ALA A 380 40.21 -16.70 4.93
N SER A 381 39.04 -17.01 4.35
CA SER A 381 38.93 -17.50 2.97
C SER A 381 38.99 -16.37 1.91
N ARG A 382 38.56 -15.16 2.25
CA ARG A 382 38.43 -14.03 1.30
C ARG A 382 38.92 -12.69 1.88
N PRO A 383 40.10 -12.59 2.44
CA PRO A 383 40.58 -11.41 3.17
C PRO A 383 40.56 -10.12 2.31
N ASP A 384 40.90 -10.22 1.04
CA ASP A 384 40.95 -9.10 0.12
C ASP A 384 39.55 -8.49 -0.14
N ALA A 385 38.52 -9.32 -0.17
CA ALA A 385 37.14 -8.85 -0.36
C ALA A 385 36.69 -7.97 0.81
N TYR A 386 36.95 -8.41 2.06
CA TYR A 386 36.65 -7.67 3.27
C TYR A 386 37.44 -6.36 3.36
N GLN A 387 38.76 -6.43 3.11
CA GLN A 387 39.62 -5.24 3.14
C GLN A 387 39.20 -4.21 2.09
N LYS A 388 38.93 -4.66 0.87
CA LYS A 388 38.46 -3.79 -0.22
C LYS A 388 37.15 -3.12 0.11
N GLN A 389 36.20 -3.86 0.70
CA GLN A 389 34.91 -3.33 1.08
C GLN A 389 35.06 -2.32 2.22
N LEU A 390 35.78 -2.64 3.28
CA LEU A 390 36.07 -1.73 4.38
C LEU A 390 36.74 -0.45 3.89
N TRP A 391 37.80 -0.57 3.08
CA TRP A 391 38.51 0.58 2.53
C TRP A 391 37.59 1.50 1.72
N HIS A 392 36.74 0.92 0.90
CA HIS A 392 35.79 1.69 0.10
C HIS A 392 34.82 2.52 0.96
N ILE A 393 34.27 1.93 2.01
CA ILE A 393 33.31 2.58 2.91
C ILE A 393 33.97 3.68 3.74
N THR A 394 35.18 3.41 4.28
CA THR A 394 35.87 4.33 5.19
C THR A 394 36.48 5.51 4.47
N ARG A 395 37.02 5.31 3.25
CA ARG A 395 37.60 6.39 2.44
C ARG A 395 36.56 7.42 2.00
N THR A 396 35.37 6.98 1.67
CA THR A 396 34.26 7.89 1.31
C THR A 396 33.92 8.81 2.46
N ARG A 397 33.88 8.29 3.69
CA ARG A 397 33.62 9.07 4.91
C ARG A 397 34.72 10.10 5.23
N LEU A 398 35.96 9.70 5.11
CA LEU A 398 37.11 10.62 5.38
C LEU A 398 37.09 11.78 4.38
N ALA A 399 36.73 11.53 3.11
CA ALA A 399 36.57 12.57 2.11
C ALA A 399 35.38 13.51 2.41
N GLU A 400 34.26 13.00 2.87
CA GLU A 400 33.07 13.78 3.27
C GLU A 400 33.39 14.64 4.52
N SER A 401 34.06 14.08 5.51
CA SER A 401 34.46 14.79 6.72
C SER A 401 35.44 15.94 6.44
N ALA A 402 36.40 15.72 5.54
CA ALA A 402 37.34 16.74 5.10
C ALA A 402 36.68 17.88 4.28
N ALA A 403 35.56 17.59 3.58
CA ALA A 403 34.81 18.59 2.84
C ALA A 403 33.96 19.49 3.75
N LEU A 404 33.49 18.99 4.90
CA LEU A 404 32.69 19.72 5.87
C LEU A 404 33.56 20.62 6.79
N THR A 405 34.86 20.40 6.87
CA THR A 405 35.81 21.17 7.71
C THR A 405 36.56 22.27 6.95
N ARG A 406 36.32 22.41 5.66
CA ARG A 406 36.77 23.51 4.80
C ARG A 406 35.70 24.58 4.62
#